data_930c972654ad30e1e333e746783799b5
#
_entry.id   930c972654ad30e1e333e746783799b5
#
_cell.length_a   1.000
_cell.length_b   1.000
_cell.length_c   1.000
_cell.angle_alpha   90.00
_cell.angle_beta   90.00
_cell.angle_gamma   90.00
#
_symmetry.space_group_name_H-M   'P 1'
#
loop_
_entity.id
_entity.type
_entity.pdbx_description
1 polymer ?
#
loop_
_entity_poly.entity_id
_entity_poly.type
_entity_poly.pdbx_seq_one_letter_code
_entity_poly.pdbx_strand_id
1 'polypeptide(L)'
;AYKIVADKEMLDNQVKSIRKQYGTLKSKTEVAKADEITGTFTCEEKGIDKSTTIELDSLKGKTQIKALIGAKPGDVVSLKTKGMFAQEQDNQKHFGVSAEDAKGLSVDVSFKIEEVNTREMADLNQELFDKLFGEGNVTSEKELKEKIKEDAEKQFAQQSDQKMLNDVVESLIENTKFDLPKDFLERWIQVSGENPMTPEEAKAEYARSEKGLRYQLIEGKLRAEHNLQVTFDELKAYALEMIKGQMAQFGQLDPSEEELNNIASRIMSNQEEVKRLSEQLNSSKLLDFFKENAKLKTKEVSYDKFIKEAYA
;
A
#
# COMPACT_ATOMS: atom_id res chain seq x y z
N ALA A 1 19.99 1.70 7.87
CA ALA A 1 19.31 1.70 6.57
C ALA A 1 19.10 0.26 6.08
N TYR A 2 18.06 0.03 5.30
CA TYR A 2 17.77 -1.26 4.69
C TYR A 2 17.96 -1.19 3.17
N LYS A 3 18.42 -2.28 2.58
CA LYS A 3 18.32 -2.53 1.15
C LYS A 3 17.38 -3.73 0.99
N ILE A 4 16.15 -3.45 0.59
CA ILE A 4 15.13 -4.48 0.44
C ILE A 4 15.25 -5.03 -0.98
N VAL A 5 15.44 -6.34 -1.09
CA VAL A 5 15.59 -7.03 -2.37
C VAL A 5 14.35 -7.88 -2.66
N ALA A 6 13.93 -7.89 -3.92
CA ALA A 6 12.90 -8.81 -4.40
C ALA A 6 13.53 -10.21 -4.54
N ASP A 7 13.17 -11.12 -3.63
CA ASP A 7 13.65 -12.49 -3.67
C ASP A 7 12.95 -13.35 -4.73
N LYS A 8 13.49 -14.52 -4.97
CA LYS A 8 12.97 -15.43 -6.00
C LYS A 8 11.53 -15.85 -5.74
N GLU A 9 11.18 -16.10 -4.48
CA GLU A 9 9.83 -16.54 -4.10
C GLU A 9 8.79 -15.45 -4.42
N MET A 10 9.11 -14.21 -4.08
CA MET A 10 8.28 -13.06 -4.40
C MET A 10 8.09 -12.89 -5.92
N LEU A 11 9.17 -12.98 -6.69
CA LEU A 11 9.11 -12.87 -8.15
C LEU A 11 8.28 -14.00 -8.79
N ASP A 12 8.48 -15.23 -8.34
CA ASP A 12 7.71 -16.38 -8.83
C ASP A 12 6.21 -16.25 -8.48
N ASN A 13 5.88 -15.77 -7.29
CA ASN A 13 4.51 -15.50 -6.87
C ASN A 13 3.88 -14.36 -7.70
N GLN A 14 4.63 -13.31 -8.00
CA GLN A 14 4.14 -12.20 -8.83
C GLN A 14 3.87 -12.65 -10.26
N VAL A 15 4.77 -13.43 -10.86
CA VAL A 15 4.56 -14.03 -12.19
C VAL A 15 3.33 -14.93 -12.19
N LYS A 16 3.15 -15.76 -11.15
CA LYS A 16 1.96 -16.60 -11.01
C LYS A 16 0.67 -15.78 -10.90
N SER A 17 0.70 -14.68 -10.16
CA SER A 17 -0.45 -13.76 -10.03
C SER A 17 -0.79 -13.11 -11.36
N ILE A 18 0.19 -12.64 -12.11
CA ILE A 18 0.01 -12.08 -13.46
C ILE A 18 -0.61 -13.14 -14.38
N ARG A 19 -0.06 -14.34 -14.44
CA ARG A 19 -0.60 -15.43 -15.26
C ARG A 19 -2.05 -15.77 -14.88
N LYS A 20 -2.38 -15.73 -13.58
CA LYS A 20 -3.75 -15.93 -13.11
C LYS A 20 -4.67 -14.79 -13.54
N GLN A 21 -4.23 -13.55 -13.42
CA GLN A 21 -5.01 -12.36 -13.77
C GLN A 21 -5.34 -12.29 -15.28
N TYR A 22 -4.38 -12.65 -16.13
CA TYR A 22 -4.52 -12.64 -17.58
C TYR A 22 -4.94 -13.99 -18.16
N GLY A 23 -5.21 -14.96 -17.29
CA GLY A 23 -5.70 -16.29 -17.69
C GLY A 23 -7.14 -16.26 -18.17
N THR A 24 -7.55 -17.33 -18.84
CA THR A 24 -8.89 -17.52 -19.36
C THR A 24 -9.71 -18.45 -18.49
N LEU A 25 -11.00 -18.15 -18.35
CA LEU A 25 -11.95 -19.04 -17.66
C LEU A 25 -12.52 -20.06 -18.68
N LYS A 26 -12.44 -21.33 -18.32
CA LYS A 26 -13.09 -22.41 -19.08
C LYS A 26 -14.18 -23.03 -18.24
N SER A 27 -15.39 -23.07 -18.78
CA SER A 27 -16.53 -23.73 -18.15
C SER A 27 -16.31 -25.23 -18.00
N LYS A 28 -16.78 -25.75 -16.88
CA LYS A 28 -16.72 -27.16 -16.52
C LYS A 28 -18.11 -27.65 -16.09
N THR A 29 -18.29 -28.94 -16.18
CA THR A 29 -19.55 -29.63 -15.80
C THR A 29 -19.51 -30.17 -14.39
N GLU A 30 -18.36 -30.17 -13.72
CA GLU A 30 -18.17 -30.75 -12.40
C GLU A 30 -17.02 -30.04 -11.68
N VAL A 31 -17.20 -29.77 -10.39
CA VAL A 31 -16.23 -29.09 -9.53
C VAL A 31 -15.02 -29.98 -9.24
N ALA A 32 -13.84 -29.48 -9.51
CA ALA A 32 -12.58 -30.08 -9.11
C ALA A 32 -11.74 -29.12 -8.25
N LYS A 33 -10.63 -29.61 -7.74
CA LYS A 33 -9.70 -28.80 -6.93
C LYS A 33 -9.18 -27.61 -7.75
N ALA A 34 -9.14 -26.44 -7.13
CA ALA A 34 -8.70 -25.17 -7.70
C ALA A 34 -9.63 -24.56 -8.77
N ASP A 35 -10.87 -25.03 -8.87
CA ASP A 35 -11.88 -24.39 -9.70
C ASP A 35 -12.50 -23.17 -9.01
N GLU A 36 -13.06 -22.29 -9.82
CA GLU A 36 -13.88 -21.15 -9.39
C GLU A 36 -15.36 -21.55 -9.55
N ILE A 37 -16.15 -21.35 -8.49
CA ILE A 37 -17.57 -21.71 -8.46
C ILE A 37 -18.35 -20.43 -8.25
N THR A 38 -19.20 -20.10 -9.20
CA THR A 38 -20.19 -19.02 -9.06
C THR A 38 -21.52 -19.63 -8.61
N GLY A 39 -22.14 -19.03 -7.61
CA GLY A 39 -23.42 -19.48 -7.09
C GLY A 39 -23.97 -18.54 -6.04
N THR A 40 -25.12 -18.90 -5.50
CA THR A 40 -25.84 -18.10 -4.52
C THR A 40 -25.89 -18.80 -3.17
N PHE A 41 -25.37 -18.12 -2.13
CA PHE A 41 -25.56 -18.52 -0.73
C PHE A 41 -26.90 -18.04 -0.21
N THR A 42 -27.65 -18.92 0.43
CA THR A 42 -28.92 -18.59 1.08
C THR A 42 -28.98 -19.13 2.52
N CYS A 43 -29.52 -18.31 3.44
CA CYS A 43 -29.89 -18.72 4.80
C CYS A 43 -30.97 -17.77 5.32
N GLU A 44 -32.19 -18.22 5.42
CA GLU A 44 -33.36 -17.44 5.89
C GLU A 44 -33.15 -16.90 7.31
N GLU A 45 -32.62 -17.71 8.21
CA GLU A 45 -32.42 -17.37 9.63
C GLU A 45 -31.52 -16.13 9.80
N LYS A 46 -30.55 -15.94 8.90
CA LYS A 46 -29.57 -14.81 8.92
C LYS A 46 -29.79 -13.79 7.80
N GLY A 47 -30.84 -13.95 7.00
CA GLY A 47 -31.11 -13.07 5.86
C GLY A 47 -30.00 -13.08 4.80
N ILE A 48 -29.28 -14.21 4.68
CA ILE A 48 -28.24 -14.35 3.67
C ILE A 48 -28.91 -14.71 2.34
N ASP A 49 -28.69 -13.88 1.34
CA ASP A 49 -29.05 -14.13 -0.06
C ASP A 49 -28.01 -13.40 -0.92
N LYS A 50 -26.91 -14.09 -1.24
CA LYS A 50 -25.75 -13.47 -1.88
C LYS A 50 -25.18 -14.32 -2.99
N SER A 51 -25.28 -13.80 -4.23
CA SER A 51 -24.53 -14.36 -5.36
C SER A 51 -23.07 -13.95 -5.26
N THR A 52 -22.18 -14.91 -5.41
CA THR A 52 -20.72 -14.71 -5.29
C THR A 52 -19.95 -15.79 -6.04
N THR A 53 -18.70 -15.50 -6.35
CA THR A 53 -17.74 -16.48 -6.87
C THR A 53 -16.74 -16.84 -5.77
N ILE A 54 -16.57 -18.13 -5.51
CA ILE A 54 -15.59 -18.67 -4.57
C ILE A 54 -14.52 -19.47 -5.32
N GLU A 55 -13.27 -19.28 -4.95
CA GLU A 55 -12.16 -20.11 -5.41
C GLU A 55 -11.99 -21.27 -4.43
N LEU A 56 -12.00 -22.50 -4.91
CA LEU A 56 -11.97 -23.68 -4.04
C LEU A 56 -10.68 -23.80 -3.22
N ASP A 57 -9.56 -23.35 -3.77
CA ASP A 57 -8.26 -23.33 -3.10
C ASP A 57 -8.09 -22.19 -2.07
N SER A 58 -8.96 -21.18 -2.09
CA SER A 58 -9.02 -20.12 -1.08
C SER A 58 -9.77 -20.56 0.19
N LEU A 59 -10.54 -21.63 0.12
CA LEU A 59 -11.27 -22.16 1.25
C LEU A 59 -10.32 -22.86 2.23
N LYS A 60 -10.51 -22.59 3.53
CA LYS A 60 -9.76 -23.24 4.61
C LYS A 60 -10.44 -24.51 5.10
N GLY A 61 -11.76 -24.56 4.99
CA GLY A 61 -12.59 -25.64 5.50
C GLY A 61 -12.51 -26.92 4.67
N LYS A 62 -11.79 -27.93 5.14
CA LYS A 62 -11.64 -29.22 4.44
C LYS A 62 -12.98 -29.95 4.20
N THR A 63 -13.93 -29.81 5.12
CA THR A 63 -15.26 -30.41 5.01
C THR A 63 -16.07 -29.74 3.90
N GLN A 64 -16.01 -28.41 3.82
CA GLN A 64 -16.68 -27.63 2.80
C GLN A 64 -16.10 -27.94 1.40
N ILE A 65 -14.79 -28.00 1.29
CA ILE A 65 -14.10 -28.38 0.04
C ILE A 65 -14.56 -29.76 -0.43
N LYS A 66 -14.60 -30.76 0.49
CA LYS A 66 -15.08 -32.11 0.14
C LYS A 66 -16.53 -32.16 -0.32
N ALA A 67 -17.38 -31.32 0.29
CA ALA A 67 -18.79 -31.26 -0.08
C ALA A 67 -19.03 -30.65 -1.47
N LEU A 68 -18.11 -29.74 -1.90
CA LEU A 68 -18.19 -29.06 -3.19
C LEU A 68 -17.56 -29.88 -4.33
N ILE A 69 -16.50 -30.65 -4.07
CA ILE A 69 -15.87 -31.49 -5.11
C ILE A 69 -16.86 -32.51 -5.66
N GLY A 70 -16.98 -32.57 -6.98
CA GLY A 70 -17.90 -33.46 -7.71
C GLY A 70 -19.29 -32.88 -7.91
N ALA A 71 -19.61 -31.73 -7.30
CA ALA A 71 -20.90 -31.07 -7.53
C ALA A 71 -20.95 -30.42 -8.93
N LYS A 72 -22.17 -30.21 -9.44
CA LYS A 72 -22.44 -29.74 -10.81
C LYS A 72 -23.24 -28.44 -10.80
N PRO A 73 -23.22 -27.66 -11.88
CA PRO A 73 -24.15 -26.56 -12.05
C PRO A 73 -25.61 -27.05 -11.86
N GLY A 74 -26.36 -26.33 -11.03
CA GLY A 74 -27.72 -26.67 -10.61
C GLY A 74 -27.82 -27.35 -9.26
N ASP A 75 -26.74 -27.95 -8.74
CA ASP A 75 -26.74 -28.60 -7.44
C ASP A 75 -26.82 -27.54 -6.29
N VAL A 76 -27.44 -27.96 -5.20
CA VAL A 76 -27.52 -27.20 -3.95
C VAL A 76 -26.78 -27.98 -2.87
N VAL A 77 -25.70 -27.35 -2.36
CA VAL A 77 -24.83 -27.96 -1.36
C VAL A 77 -25.02 -27.26 -0.01
N SER A 78 -25.29 -28.02 1.05
CA SER A 78 -25.33 -27.45 2.41
C SER A 78 -23.93 -27.35 2.99
N LEU A 79 -23.55 -26.15 3.46
CA LEU A 79 -22.22 -25.85 3.95
C LEU A 79 -22.29 -25.14 5.30
N LYS A 80 -21.33 -25.44 6.19
CA LYS A 80 -21.17 -24.69 7.45
C LYS A 80 -20.25 -23.48 7.23
N THR A 81 -20.70 -22.31 7.67
CA THR A 81 -19.90 -21.07 7.55
C THR A 81 -18.67 -21.08 8.44
N LYS A 82 -18.75 -21.77 9.60
CA LYS A 82 -17.64 -21.82 10.58
C LYS A 82 -16.36 -22.39 9.97
N GLY A 83 -15.32 -21.56 9.94
CA GLY A 83 -13.98 -21.94 9.45
C GLY A 83 -13.94 -22.24 7.95
N MET A 84 -14.90 -21.78 7.17
CA MET A 84 -14.94 -21.93 5.73
C MET A 84 -13.85 -21.07 5.07
N PHE A 85 -13.70 -19.83 5.49
CA PHE A 85 -12.70 -18.90 5.00
C PHE A 85 -11.58 -18.67 6.03
N ALA A 86 -10.44 -18.11 5.57
CA ALA A 86 -9.30 -17.82 6.42
C ALA A 86 -9.50 -16.57 7.28
N GLN A 87 -10.23 -15.58 6.77
CA GLN A 87 -10.45 -14.29 7.42
C GLN A 87 -11.95 -13.99 7.56
N GLU A 88 -12.32 -13.28 8.63
CA GLU A 88 -13.71 -12.86 8.86
C GLU A 88 -14.23 -11.88 7.80
N GLN A 89 -13.34 -11.11 7.19
CA GLN A 89 -13.66 -10.21 6.08
C GLN A 89 -14.20 -10.97 4.85
N ASP A 90 -13.75 -12.21 4.64
CA ASP A 90 -14.26 -13.05 3.56
C ASP A 90 -15.74 -13.43 3.80
N ASN A 91 -16.15 -13.58 5.07
CA ASN A 91 -17.56 -13.80 5.43
C ASN A 91 -18.43 -12.60 5.00
N GLN A 92 -17.98 -11.36 5.21
CA GLN A 92 -18.70 -10.17 4.75
C GLN A 92 -18.86 -10.17 3.23
N LYS A 93 -17.77 -10.44 2.53
CA LYS A 93 -17.71 -10.43 1.07
C LYS A 93 -18.64 -11.50 0.45
N HIS A 94 -18.55 -12.71 0.95
CA HIS A 94 -19.22 -13.86 0.32
C HIS A 94 -20.64 -14.13 0.83
N PHE A 95 -20.97 -13.74 2.06
CA PHE A 95 -22.33 -13.88 2.60
C PHE A 95 -23.13 -12.58 2.62
N GLY A 96 -22.50 -11.43 2.37
CA GLY A 96 -23.18 -10.12 2.35
C GLY A 96 -23.65 -9.67 3.74
N VAL A 97 -23.04 -10.16 4.82
CA VAL A 97 -23.37 -9.81 6.19
C VAL A 97 -22.56 -8.61 6.69
N SER A 98 -23.01 -7.98 7.77
CA SER A 98 -22.27 -6.86 8.41
C SER A 98 -20.93 -7.32 9.02
N ALA A 99 -20.06 -6.38 9.35
CA ALA A 99 -18.79 -6.66 10.03
C ALA A 99 -19.00 -7.31 11.41
N GLU A 100 -20.08 -6.97 12.10
CA GLU A 100 -20.44 -7.56 13.39
C GLU A 100 -20.94 -8.98 13.22
N ASP A 101 -21.84 -9.24 12.28
CA ASP A 101 -22.42 -10.56 12.01
C ASP A 101 -21.41 -11.55 11.41
N ALA A 102 -20.39 -11.03 10.73
CA ALA A 102 -19.30 -11.83 10.18
C ALA A 102 -18.41 -12.47 11.27
N LYS A 103 -18.31 -11.80 12.44
CA LYS A 103 -17.51 -12.29 13.55
C LYS A 103 -18.12 -13.53 14.17
N GLY A 104 -17.38 -14.64 14.09
CA GLY A 104 -17.82 -15.90 14.67
C GLY A 104 -19.04 -16.50 13.99
N LEU A 105 -19.39 -16.12 12.77
CA LEU A 105 -20.54 -16.65 12.02
C LEU A 105 -20.48 -18.17 11.94
N SER A 106 -21.50 -18.83 12.50
CA SER A 106 -21.57 -20.28 12.61
C SER A 106 -23.00 -20.78 12.35
N VAL A 107 -23.39 -20.79 11.07
CA VAL A 107 -24.69 -21.24 10.59
C VAL A 107 -24.51 -22.19 9.40
N ASP A 108 -25.55 -22.96 9.13
CA ASP A 108 -25.65 -23.77 7.91
C ASP A 108 -26.21 -22.85 6.79
N VAL A 109 -25.57 -22.85 5.64
CA VAL A 109 -26.00 -22.12 4.45
C VAL A 109 -26.19 -23.09 3.29
N SER A 110 -27.19 -22.83 2.44
CA SER A 110 -27.33 -23.52 1.17
C SER A 110 -26.58 -22.77 0.09
N PHE A 111 -25.75 -23.45 -0.69
CA PHE A 111 -25.04 -22.89 -1.83
C PHE A 111 -25.55 -23.53 -3.12
N LYS A 112 -26.29 -22.76 -3.90
CA LYS A 112 -26.76 -23.19 -5.22
C LYS A 112 -25.67 -22.85 -6.24
N ILE A 113 -25.11 -23.88 -6.85
CA ILE A 113 -24.06 -23.75 -7.87
C ILE A 113 -24.70 -23.34 -9.20
N GLU A 114 -24.23 -22.28 -9.79
CA GLU A 114 -24.70 -21.75 -11.07
C GLU A 114 -23.69 -22.03 -12.18
N GLU A 115 -22.40 -21.77 -11.91
CA GLU A 115 -21.33 -22.01 -12.87
C GLU A 115 -20.12 -22.63 -12.17
N VAL A 116 -19.44 -23.48 -12.91
CA VAL A 116 -18.13 -24.03 -12.52
C VAL A 116 -17.14 -23.69 -13.61
N ASN A 117 -16.06 -23.01 -13.24
CA ASN A 117 -15.03 -22.60 -14.17
C ASN A 117 -13.64 -23.00 -13.65
N THR A 118 -12.76 -23.39 -14.56
CA THR A 118 -11.33 -23.51 -14.25
C THR A 118 -10.59 -22.35 -14.88
N ARG A 119 -9.66 -21.77 -14.14
CA ARG A 119 -8.81 -20.69 -14.64
C ARG A 119 -7.54 -21.28 -15.23
N GLU A 120 -7.43 -21.27 -16.55
CA GLU A 120 -6.17 -21.55 -17.21
C GLU A 120 -5.27 -20.35 -17.11
N MET A 121 -4.08 -20.55 -16.56
CA MET A 121 -3.10 -19.47 -16.46
C MET A 121 -2.63 -19.06 -17.85
N ALA A 122 -2.50 -17.75 -18.08
CA ALA A 122 -1.92 -17.23 -19.31
C ALA A 122 -0.52 -17.82 -19.56
N ASP A 123 -0.22 -18.10 -20.82
CA ASP A 123 1.12 -18.50 -21.22
C ASP A 123 2.09 -17.32 -21.14
N LEU A 124 3.33 -17.61 -20.74
CA LEU A 124 4.40 -16.62 -20.77
C LEU A 124 4.94 -16.48 -22.20
N ASN A 125 4.21 -15.72 -23.01
CA ASN A 125 4.48 -15.52 -24.43
C ASN A 125 4.55 -14.01 -24.75
N GLN A 126 4.92 -13.70 -26.00
CA GLN A 126 5.09 -12.32 -26.44
C GLN A 126 3.80 -11.49 -26.30
N GLU A 127 2.64 -12.09 -26.57
CA GLU A 127 1.34 -11.41 -26.45
C GLU A 127 1.09 -10.90 -25.01
N LEU A 128 1.40 -11.73 -24.01
CA LEU A 128 1.29 -11.32 -22.62
C LEU A 128 2.31 -10.24 -22.26
N PHE A 129 3.54 -10.38 -22.73
CA PHE A 129 4.61 -9.39 -22.45
C PHE A 129 4.29 -8.04 -23.07
N ASP A 130 3.83 -8.01 -24.30
CA ASP A 130 3.44 -6.77 -25.01
C ASP A 130 2.25 -6.09 -24.35
N LYS A 131 1.29 -6.86 -23.84
CA LYS A 131 0.13 -6.35 -23.11
C LYS A 131 0.51 -5.70 -21.77
N LEU A 132 1.54 -6.21 -21.10
CA LEU A 132 2.00 -5.73 -19.81
C LEU A 132 2.95 -4.53 -19.90
N PHE A 133 3.86 -4.55 -20.89
CA PHE A 133 4.98 -3.62 -20.94
C PHE A 133 5.08 -2.82 -22.26
N GLY A 134 4.17 -3.08 -23.20
CA GLY A 134 4.24 -2.53 -24.55
C GLY A 134 5.07 -3.40 -25.50
N GLU A 135 4.79 -3.26 -26.78
CA GLU A 135 5.35 -4.10 -27.84
C GLU A 135 6.88 -4.12 -27.85
N GLY A 136 7.46 -5.30 -27.77
CA GLY A 136 8.90 -5.54 -27.87
C GLY A 136 9.75 -5.13 -26.67
N ASN A 137 9.16 -4.58 -25.60
CA ASN A 137 9.92 -4.13 -24.43
C ASN A 137 10.39 -5.27 -23.52
N VAL A 138 9.70 -6.41 -23.56
CA VAL A 138 10.03 -7.64 -22.84
C VAL A 138 9.84 -8.82 -23.78
N THR A 139 10.83 -9.69 -23.91
CA THR A 139 10.83 -10.80 -24.87
C THR A 139 10.99 -12.18 -24.22
N SER A 140 11.23 -12.22 -22.92
CA SER A 140 11.46 -13.47 -22.18
C SER A 140 10.95 -13.40 -20.74
N GLU A 141 10.67 -14.57 -20.16
CA GLU A 141 10.34 -14.69 -18.72
C GLU A 141 11.45 -14.09 -17.83
N LYS A 142 12.70 -14.18 -18.24
CA LYS A 142 13.82 -13.59 -17.51
C LYS A 142 13.70 -12.07 -17.47
N GLU A 143 13.48 -11.43 -18.62
CA GLU A 143 13.28 -9.99 -18.71
C GLU A 143 12.02 -9.53 -17.97
N LEU A 144 10.92 -10.31 -18.03
CA LEU A 144 9.73 -10.08 -17.23
C LEU A 144 10.07 -10.02 -15.74
N LYS A 145 10.80 -11.01 -15.22
CA LYS A 145 11.21 -11.04 -13.82
C LYS A 145 12.17 -9.89 -13.47
N GLU A 146 13.06 -9.50 -14.36
CA GLU A 146 13.94 -8.35 -14.17
C GLU A 146 13.14 -7.04 -14.08
N LYS A 147 12.14 -6.84 -14.93
CA LYS A 147 11.24 -5.67 -14.86
C LYS A 147 10.42 -5.64 -13.56
N ILE A 148 9.82 -6.77 -13.19
CA ILE A 148 9.08 -6.89 -11.93
C ILE A 148 10.01 -6.59 -10.74
N LYS A 149 11.25 -7.09 -10.80
CA LYS A 149 12.25 -6.85 -9.75
C LYS A 149 12.61 -5.36 -9.65
N GLU A 150 12.91 -4.71 -10.79
CA GLU A 150 13.23 -3.28 -10.83
C GLU A 150 12.10 -2.43 -10.23
N ASP A 151 10.85 -2.70 -10.60
CA ASP A 151 9.70 -1.95 -10.12
C ASP A 151 9.44 -2.19 -8.62
N ALA A 152 9.54 -3.43 -8.16
CA ALA A 152 9.42 -3.77 -6.77
C ALA A 152 10.54 -3.12 -5.92
N GLU A 153 11.80 -3.20 -6.37
CA GLU A 153 12.94 -2.62 -5.64
C GLU A 153 12.89 -1.08 -5.60
N LYS A 154 12.32 -0.42 -6.62
CA LYS A 154 12.04 1.04 -6.56
C LYS A 154 11.03 1.38 -5.47
N GLN A 155 9.92 0.62 -5.38
CA GLN A 155 8.93 0.82 -4.32
C GLN A 155 9.51 0.52 -2.94
N PHE A 156 10.33 -0.53 -2.83
CA PHE A 156 11.00 -0.88 -1.58
C PHE A 156 12.03 0.17 -1.15
N ALA A 157 12.71 0.81 -2.10
CA ALA A 157 13.62 1.90 -1.79
C ALA A 157 12.90 3.05 -1.08
N GLN A 158 11.70 3.42 -1.53
CA GLN A 158 10.90 4.46 -0.87
C GLN A 158 10.54 4.09 0.57
N GLN A 159 10.13 2.83 0.81
CA GLN A 159 9.81 2.37 2.17
C GLN A 159 11.05 2.33 3.08
N SER A 160 12.18 1.87 2.55
CA SER A 160 13.45 1.88 3.25
C SER A 160 13.92 3.29 3.58
N ASP A 161 13.76 4.23 2.65
CA ASP A 161 14.10 5.63 2.82
C ASP A 161 13.25 6.29 3.91
N GLN A 162 11.95 6.02 3.92
CA GLN A 162 11.05 6.52 4.96
C GLN A 162 11.43 5.96 6.35
N LYS A 163 11.74 4.67 6.44
CA LYS A 163 12.20 4.06 7.69
C LYS A 163 13.53 4.66 8.15
N MET A 164 14.46 4.83 7.24
CA MET A 164 15.75 5.47 7.54
C MET A 164 15.56 6.89 8.05
N LEU A 165 14.72 7.68 7.40
CA LEU A 165 14.42 9.05 7.81
C LEU A 165 13.86 9.08 9.24
N ASN A 166 12.90 8.20 9.55
CA ASN A 166 12.32 8.10 10.87
C ASN A 166 13.38 7.72 11.93
N ASP A 167 14.24 6.74 11.63
CA ASP A 167 15.30 6.31 12.55
C ASP A 167 16.32 7.42 12.81
N VAL A 168 16.69 8.18 11.78
CA VAL A 168 17.60 9.32 11.92
C VAL A 168 16.95 10.43 12.75
N VAL A 169 15.69 10.74 12.51
CA VAL A 169 14.91 11.72 13.29
C VAL A 169 14.87 11.33 14.76
N GLU A 170 14.55 10.08 15.07
CA GLU A 170 14.54 9.60 16.46
C GLU A 170 15.92 9.70 17.10
N SER A 171 16.95 9.26 16.40
CA SER A 171 18.33 9.36 16.87
C SER A 171 18.76 10.82 17.12
N LEU A 172 18.37 11.76 16.26
CA LEU A 172 18.65 13.18 16.44
C LEU A 172 17.97 13.74 17.70
N ILE A 173 16.69 13.41 17.91
CA ILE A 173 15.94 13.85 19.09
C ILE A 173 16.57 13.30 20.38
N GLU A 174 16.95 12.02 20.38
CA GLU A 174 17.53 11.37 21.56
C GLU A 174 18.92 11.88 21.92
N ASN A 175 19.74 12.16 20.89
CA ASN A 175 21.15 12.52 21.08
C ASN A 175 21.39 14.03 21.12
N THR A 176 20.43 14.88 20.75
CA THR A 176 20.57 16.34 20.81
C THR A 176 19.94 16.88 22.09
N LYS A 177 20.78 17.18 23.08
CA LYS A 177 20.34 17.68 24.40
C LYS A 177 20.23 19.19 24.39
N PHE A 178 19.05 19.71 24.69
CA PHE A 178 18.78 21.14 24.95
C PHE A 178 17.48 21.27 25.73
N ASP A 179 17.33 22.35 26.47
CA ASP A 179 16.14 22.63 27.27
C ASP A 179 15.11 23.41 26.44
N LEU A 180 13.87 22.99 26.50
CA LEU A 180 12.74 23.75 26.00
C LEU A 180 12.18 24.64 27.13
N PRO A 181 11.73 25.89 26.86
CA PRO A 181 11.10 26.75 27.85
C PRO A 181 9.69 26.25 28.17
N LYS A 182 9.60 25.13 28.88
CA LYS A 182 8.37 24.36 29.14
C LYS A 182 7.24 25.23 29.69
N ASP A 183 7.50 26.02 30.75
CA ASP A 183 6.47 26.86 31.38
C ASP A 183 5.92 27.93 30.42
N PHE A 184 6.74 28.41 29.51
CA PHE A 184 6.31 29.34 28.45
C PHE A 184 5.46 28.61 27.42
N LEU A 185 5.90 27.45 26.96
CA LEU A 185 5.20 26.67 25.92
C LEU A 185 3.85 26.16 26.41
N GLU A 186 3.75 25.69 27.66
CA GLU A 186 2.47 25.29 28.26
C GLU A 186 1.48 26.47 28.31
N ARG A 187 1.94 27.66 28.76
CA ARG A 187 1.09 28.87 28.73
C ARG A 187 0.71 29.32 27.33
N TRP A 188 1.64 29.22 26.39
CA TRP A 188 1.38 29.57 24.99
C TRP A 188 0.33 28.63 24.37
N ILE A 189 0.46 27.33 24.56
CA ILE A 189 -0.52 26.33 24.08
C ILE A 189 -1.90 26.62 24.69
N GLN A 190 -1.94 26.99 25.97
CA GLN A 190 -3.20 27.29 26.65
C GLN A 190 -4.01 28.41 25.98
N VAL A 191 -3.35 29.41 25.39
CA VAL A 191 -3.99 30.63 24.87
C VAL A 191 -3.94 30.79 23.34
N SER A 192 -3.14 30.00 22.63
CA SER A 192 -2.90 30.19 21.18
C SER A 192 -3.92 29.53 20.28
N GLY A 193 -4.75 28.63 20.79
CA GLY A 193 -5.83 27.97 20.01
C GLY A 193 -7.08 28.84 19.88
N GLU A 194 -7.97 28.47 18.96
CA GLU A 194 -9.29 29.12 18.83
C GLU A 194 -10.11 29.01 20.12
N ASN A 195 -9.98 27.92 20.85
CA ASN A 195 -10.57 27.69 22.15
C ASN A 195 -9.48 27.58 23.21
N PRO A 196 -9.48 28.43 24.25
CA PRO A 196 -8.54 28.32 25.36
C PRO A 196 -8.66 26.97 26.07
N MET A 197 -7.49 26.37 26.38
CA MET A 197 -7.40 25.09 27.10
C MET A 197 -7.24 25.32 28.60
N THR A 198 -7.64 24.35 29.41
CA THR A 198 -7.28 24.33 30.84
C THR A 198 -5.75 24.10 31.00
N PRO A 199 -5.15 24.47 32.13
CA PRO A 199 -3.74 24.21 32.38
C PRO A 199 -3.36 22.71 32.27
N GLU A 200 -4.26 21.82 32.70
CA GLU A 200 -4.07 20.37 32.62
C GLU A 200 -4.08 19.87 31.18
N GLU A 201 -5.00 20.37 30.35
CA GLU A 201 -5.05 20.06 28.92
C GLU A 201 -3.81 20.58 28.20
N ALA A 202 -3.37 21.81 28.49
CA ALA A 202 -2.16 22.39 27.90
C ALA A 202 -0.89 21.59 28.25
N LYS A 203 -0.77 21.09 29.48
CA LYS A 203 0.32 20.19 29.88
C LYS A 203 0.30 18.87 29.14
N ALA A 204 -0.89 18.29 28.97
CA ALA A 204 -1.05 17.05 28.22
C ALA A 204 -0.69 17.24 26.76
N GLU A 205 -1.10 18.37 26.16
CA GLU A 205 -0.78 18.70 24.77
C GLU A 205 0.71 19.01 24.58
N TYR A 206 1.35 19.72 25.50
CA TYR A 206 2.80 19.90 25.49
C TYR A 206 3.53 18.56 25.51
N ALA A 207 3.13 17.64 26.41
CA ALA A 207 3.76 16.33 26.51
C ALA A 207 3.64 15.50 25.21
N ARG A 208 2.54 15.66 24.45
CA ARG A 208 2.36 15.02 23.15
C ARG A 208 3.22 15.66 22.07
N SER A 209 3.32 16.99 22.09
CA SER A 209 3.99 17.77 21.02
C SER A 209 5.49 17.99 21.29
N GLU A 210 5.99 17.75 22.50
CA GLU A 210 7.40 18.02 22.88
C GLU A 210 8.41 17.41 21.91
N LYS A 211 8.22 16.13 21.55
CA LYS A 211 9.11 15.41 20.62
C LYS A 211 9.13 16.09 19.25
N GLY A 212 7.95 16.50 18.76
CA GLY A 212 7.82 17.23 17.49
C GLY A 212 8.47 18.62 17.54
N LEU A 213 8.28 19.37 18.61
CA LEU A 213 8.91 20.68 18.82
C LEU A 213 10.45 20.59 18.85
N ARG A 214 10.98 19.57 19.54
CA ARG A 214 12.43 19.31 19.54
C ARG A 214 12.95 19.05 18.15
N TYR A 215 12.24 18.19 17.40
CA TYR A 215 12.65 17.91 16.02
C TYR A 215 12.58 19.14 15.13
N GLN A 216 11.54 19.95 15.19
CA GLN A 216 11.44 21.19 14.41
C GLN A 216 12.62 22.14 14.64
N LEU A 217 13.09 22.28 15.89
CA LEU A 217 14.24 23.10 16.21
C LEU A 217 15.56 22.50 15.66
N ILE A 218 15.73 21.18 15.78
CA ILE A 218 16.89 20.46 15.24
C ILE A 218 16.90 20.58 13.72
N GLU A 219 15.77 20.31 13.07
CA GLU A 219 15.61 20.41 11.61
C GLU A 219 15.89 21.84 11.13
N GLY A 220 15.29 22.84 11.77
CA GLY A 220 15.49 24.24 11.43
C GLY A 220 16.98 24.63 11.47
N LYS A 221 17.70 24.15 12.47
CA LYS A 221 19.15 24.39 12.61
C LYS A 221 19.97 23.67 11.52
N LEU A 222 19.67 22.39 11.27
CA LEU A 222 20.31 21.62 10.20
C LEU A 222 20.11 22.28 8.84
N ARG A 223 18.89 22.73 8.54
CA ARG A 223 18.57 23.40 7.27
C ARG A 223 19.29 24.73 7.11
N ALA A 224 19.44 25.48 8.19
CA ALA A 224 20.17 26.74 8.16
C ALA A 224 21.68 26.54 8.00
N GLU A 225 22.28 25.59 8.70
CA GLU A 225 23.73 25.33 8.68
C GLU A 225 24.19 24.66 7.36
N HIS A 226 23.33 23.86 6.72
CA HIS A 226 23.67 23.11 5.52
C HIS A 226 23.02 23.64 4.23
N ASN A 227 22.43 24.83 4.26
CA ASN A 227 21.75 25.45 3.11
C ASN A 227 20.69 24.55 2.45
N LEU A 228 19.91 23.81 3.29
CA LEU A 228 18.87 22.90 2.82
C LEU A 228 17.50 23.59 2.65
N GLN A 229 17.45 24.91 2.65
CA GLN A 229 16.23 25.67 2.43
C GLN A 229 15.74 25.46 1.00
N VAL A 230 14.42 25.35 0.83
CA VAL A 230 13.79 25.24 -0.48
C VAL A 230 13.65 26.65 -1.08
N THR A 231 14.25 26.86 -2.23
CA THR A 231 14.06 28.10 -2.99
C THR A 231 12.82 28.02 -3.87
N PHE A 232 12.33 29.18 -4.31
CA PHE A 232 11.19 29.23 -5.24
C PHE A 232 11.48 28.51 -6.56
N ASP A 233 12.69 28.64 -7.09
CA ASP A 233 13.09 28.00 -8.35
C ASP A 233 13.16 26.49 -8.23
N GLU A 234 13.69 25.97 -7.11
CA GLU A 234 13.69 24.53 -6.82
C GLU A 234 12.26 24.00 -6.69
N LEU A 235 11.38 24.72 -6.01
CA LEU A 235 10.00 24.31 -5.83
C LEU A 235 9.25 24.28 -7.18
N LYS A 236 9.50 25.29 -8.04
CA LYS A 236 8.94 25.32 -9.38
C LYS A 236 9.44 24.15 -10.23
N ALA A 237 10.73 23.86 -10.19
CA ALA A 237 11.33 22.74 -10.92
C ALA A 237 10.74 21.40 -10.43
N TYR A 238 10.61 21.24 -9.12
CA TYR A 238 9.99 20.04 -8.52
C TYR A 238 8.52 19.87 -8.94
N ALA A 239 7.75 20.96 -8.96
CA ALA A 239 6.37 20.94 -9.43
C ALA A 239 6.27 20.52 -10.91
N LEU A 240 7.15 21.02 -11.77
CA LEU A 240 7.21 20.65 -13.19
C LEU A 240 7.51 19.16 -13.39
N GLU A 241 8.49 18.62 -12.66
CA GLU A 241 8.81 17.19 -12.72
C GLU A 241 7.66 16.30 -12.23
N MET A 242 7.00 16.70 -11.15
CA MET A 242 5.82 15.99 -10.65
C MET A 242 4.68 15.99 -11.69
N ILE A 243 4.41 17.13 -12.33
CA ILE A 243 3.39 17.24 -13.38
C ILE A 243 3.73 16.33 -14.56
N LYS A 244 4.98 16.36 -15.05
CA LYS A 244 5.44 15.46 -16.13
C LYS A 244 5.22 14.00 -15.77
N GLY A 245 5.59 13.59 -14.55
CA GLY A 245 5.39 12.23 -14.08
C GLY A 245 3.91 11.81 -14.06
N GLN A 246 3.02 12.70 -13.61
CA GLN A 246 1.59 12.45 -13.63
C GLN A 246 1.04 12.35 -15.06
N MET A 247 1.40 13.26 -15.94
CA MET A 247 0.95 13.26 -17.33
C MET A 247 1.40 11.99 -18.06
N ALA A 248 2.63 11.54 -17.81
CA ALA A 248 3.16 10.29 -18.36
C ALA A 248 2.35 9.06 -17.92
N GLN A 249 1.86 9.01 -16.67
CA GLN A 249 0.98 7.93 -16.18
C GLN A 249 -0.36 7.88 -16.93
N PHE A 250 -0.83 9.02 -17.45
CA PHE A 250 -2.04 9.11 -18.30
C PHE A 250 -1.76 9.01 -19.78
N GLY A 251 -0.53 8.59 -20.16
CA GLY A 251 -0.15 8.36 -21.56
C GLY A 251 0.31 9.61 -22.31
N GLN A 252 0.41 10.76 -21.67
CA GLN A 252 0.92 11.99 -22.26
C GLN A 252 2.43 12.11 -21.99
N LEU A 253 3.23 11.51 -22.89
CA LEU A 253 4.67 11.36 -22.70
C LEU A 253 5.48 12.63 -23.03
N ASP A 254 4.94 13.53 -23.85
CA ASP A 254 5.64 14.74 -24.29
C ASP A 254 4.73 15.98 -24.22
N PRO A 255 4.38 16.43 -22.99
CA PRO A 255 3.60 17.65 -22.82
C PRO A 255 4.43 18.89 -23.22
N SER A 256 3.77 19.89 -23.82
CA SER A 256 4.44 21.13 -24.20
C SER A 256 4.90 21.94 -22.96
N GLU A 257 5.97 22.72 -23.13
CA GLU A 257 6.44 23.61 -22.03
C GLU A 257 5.38 24.62 -21.60
N GLU A 258 4.55 25.07 -22.51
CA GLU A 258 3.45 26.00 -22.22
C GLU A 258 2.39 25.34 -21.31
N GLU A 259 1.97 24.12 -21.62
CA GLU A 259 1.03 23.37 -20.79
C GLU A 259 1.59 23.12 -19.39
N LEU A 260 2.85 22.67 -19.31
CA LEU A 260 3.54 22.43 -18.04
C LEU A 260 3.62 23.71 -17.18
N ASN A 261 4.02 24.85 -17.80
CA ASN A 261 4.12 26.13 -17.09
C ASN A 261 2.76 26.66 -16.66
N ASN A 262 1.71 26.46 -17.45
CA ASN A 262 0.34 26.85 -17.09
C ASN A 262 -0.17 26.07 -15.90
N ILE A 263 0.03 24.75 -15.86
CA ILE A 263 -0.36 23.89 -14.72
C ILE A 263 0.47 24.26 -13.49
N ALA A 264 1.81 24.39 -13.65
CA ALA A 264 2.69 24.78 -12.56
C ALA A 264 2.29 26.14 -11.95
N SER A 265 1.97 27.14 -12.78
CA SER A 265 1.53 28.46 -12.30
C SER A 265 0.25 28.38 -11.48
N ARG A 266 -0.69 27.52 -11.87
CA ARG A 266 -1.94 27.30 -11.09
C ARG A 266 -1.64 26.65 -9.74
N ILE A 267 -0.78 25.63 -9.70
CA ILE A 267 -0.35 24.97 -8.46
C ILE A 267 0.40 25.97 -7.56
N MET A 268 1.31 26.74 -8.12
CA MET A 268 2.09 27.73 -7.38
C MET A 268 1.26 28.95 -6.90
N SER A 269 0.06 29.14 -7.43
CA SER A 269 -0.88 30.16 -6.95
C SER A 269 -1.73 29.68 -5.76
N ASN A 270 -1.75 28.38 -5.47
CA ASN A 270 -2.47 27.79 -4.34
C ASN A 270 -1.53 27.62 -3.15
N GLN A 271 -1.78 28.36 -2.07
CA GLN A 271 -0.93 28.34 -0.88
C GLN A 271 -0.85 26.95 -0.20
N GLU A 272 -1.93 26.18 -0.19
CA GLU A 272 -1.94 24.84 0.40
C GLU A 272 -1.09 23.86 -0.43
N GLU A 273 -1.20 23.91 -1.76
CA GLU A 273 -0.38 23.12 -2.65
C GLU A 273 1.10 23.48 -2.56
N VAL A 274 1.41 24.79 -2.54
CA VAL A 274 2.78 25.28 -2.35
C VAL A 274 3.36 24.79 -1.04
N LYS A 275 2.61 24.84 0.06
CA LYS A 275 3.03 24.32 1.35
C LYS A 275 3.30 22.82 1.28
N ARG A 276 2.37 22.05 0.72
CA ARG A 276 2.50 20.59 0.56
C ARG A 276 3.73 20.21 -0.25
N LEU A 277 3.93 20.83 -1.39
CA LEU A 277 5.10 20.58 -2.25
C LEU A 277 6.41 21.00 -1.58
N SER A 278 6.40 22.13 -0.86
CA SER A 278 7.57 22.58 -0.09
C SER A 278 7.94 21.58 1.01
N GLU A 279 6.96 21.04 1.73
CA GLU A 279 7.19 20.00 2.75
C GLU A 279 7.77 18.73 2.13
N GLN A 280 7.25 18.29 0.98
CA GLN A 280 7.76 17.12 0.26
C GLN A 280 9.22 17.35 -0.21
N LEU A 281 9.48 18.47 -0.84
CA LEU A 281 10.85 18.79 -1.32
C LEU A 281 11.82 18.96 -0.15
N ASN A 282 11.39 19.56 0.95
CA ASN A 282 12.20 19.64 2.17
C ASN A 282 12.55 18.26 2.72
N SER A 283 11.58 17.34 2.77
CA SER A 283 11.82 15.96 3.22
C SER A 283 12.77 15.23 2.29
N SER A 284 12.67 15.43 0.97
CA SER A 284 13.61 14.88 -0.01
C SER A 284 15.03 15.41 0.21
N LYS A 285 15.20 16.74 0.35
CA LYS A 285 16.53 17.36 0.59
C LYS A 285 17.16 16.86 1.89
N LEU A 286 16.38 16.68 2.95
CA LEU A 286 16.86 16.11 4.21
C LEU A 286 17.25 14.64 4.06
N LEU A 287 16.46 13.86 3.35
CA LEU A 287 16.76 12.46 3.07
C LEU A 287 18.09 12.31 2.34
N ASP A 288 18.29 13.09 1.27
CA ASP A 288 19.53 13.09 0.48
C ASP A 288 20.71 13.50 1.33
N PHE A 289 20.56 14.58 2.12
CA PHE A 289 21.57 15.03 3.06
C PHE A 289 21.97 13.93 4.07
N PHE A 290 21.01 13.22 4.62
CA PHE A 290 21.31 12.13 5.56
C PHE A 290 21.96 10.92 4.87
N LYS A 291 21.55 10.60 3.63
CA LYS A 291 22.20 9.55 2.84
C LYS A 291 23.68 9.84 2.59
N GLU A 292 24.02 11.09 2.32
CA GLU A 292 25.38 11.51 2.02
C GLU A 292 26.26 11.68 3.26
N ASN A 293 25.69 12.16 4.36
CA ASN A 293 26.47 12.60 5.53
C ASN A 293 26.39 11.67 6.73
N ALA A 294 25.35 10.83 6.84
CA ALA A 294 25.22 9.91 7.96
C ALA A 294 26.05 8.62 7.72
N LYS A 295 26.69 8.12 8.78
CA LYS A 295 27.40 6.83 8.76
C LYS A 295 26.38 5.67 8.79
N LEU A 296 25.71 5.43 7.68
CA LEU A 296 24.67 4.41 7.58
C LEU A 296 25.27 3.00 7.50
N LYS A 297 24.75 2.11 8.32
CA LYS A 297 24.96 0.67 8.14
C LYS A 297 23.79 0.13 7.32
N THR A 298 24.07 -0.37 6.12
CA THR A 298 23.05 -0.92 5.23
C THR A 298 22.95 -2.44 5.44
N LYS A 299 21.73 -2.93 5.68
CA LYS A 299 21.41 -4.34 5.83
C LYS A 299 20.53 -4.78 4.66
N GLU A 300 21.01 -5.78 3.90
CA GLU A 300 20.22 -6.39 2.84
C GLU A 300 19.22 -7.40 3.43
N VAL A 301 17.94 -7.28 3.08
CA VAL A 301 16.86 -8.12 3.61
C VAL A 301 15.80 -8.38 2.55
N SER A 302 15.02 -9.47 2.68
CA SER A 302 13.78 -9.65 1.94
C SER A 302 12.69 -8.71 2.47
N TYR A 303 11.63 -8.50 1.69
CA TYR A 303 10.51 -7.65 2.10
C TYR A 303 9.85 -8.11 3.40
N ASP A 304 9.57 -9.40 3.54
CA ASP A 304 8.97 -9.96 4.75
C ASP A 304 9.83 -9.75 6.01
N LYS A 305 11.15 -9.85 5.83
CA LYS A 305 12.10 -9.61 6.92
C LYS A 305 12.16 -8.13 7.29
N PHE A 306 12.10 -7.26 6.29
CA PHE A 306 12.02 -5.82 6.52
C PHE A 306 10.77 -5.46 7.33
N ILE A 307 9.58 -5.95 6.95
CA ILE A 307 8.34 -5.68 7.69
C ILE A 307 8.46 -6.13 9.14
N LYS A 308 8.98 -7.32 9.38
CA LYS A 308 9.17 -7.84 10.74
C LYS A 308 10.17 -7.03 11.58
N GLU A 309 11.23 -6.52 11.00
CA GLU A 309 12.27 -5.79 11.72
C GLU A 309 11.97 -4.29 11.85
N ALA A 310 11.29 -3.70 10.88
CA ALA A 310 11.03 -2.27 10.84
C ALA A 310 9.80 -1.84 11.66
N TYR A 311 8.85 -2.76 11.86
CA TYR A 311 7.55 -2.48 12.48
C TYR A 311 7.19 -3.44 13.63
N ALA A 312 8.18 -4.19 14.16
CA ALA A 312 8.04 -5.08 15.32
C ALA A 312 7.96 -4.30 16.64
#